data_02560f9e5391d9e861e1b5b131f8a00d
#
_entry.id   02560f9e5391d9e861e1b5b131f8a00d
#
_cell.length_a   1.000
_cell.length_b   1.000
_cell.length_c   1.000
_cell.angle_alpha   90.00
_cell.angle_beta   90.00
_cell.angle_gamma   90.00
#
_symmetry.space_group_name_H-M   'P 1'
#
loop_
_entity.id
_entity.type
_entity.pdbx_description
1 polymer ?
#
loop_
_entity_poly.entity_id
_entity_poly.type
_entity_poly.pdbx_seq_one_letter_code
_entity_poly.pdbx_strand_id
1 'polypeptide(L)' 'MKKFLLVFFTFAAIGCAHAPDYPLPDKPDFSTDEGRNCATKCQTIHDECKSPASECNQELDQCYQLCKELLE' A
#
# COMPACT_ATOMS: atom_id res chain seq x y z
N MET A 1 -3.07 -20.36 33.42
CA MET A 1 -3.47 -19.05 32.86
C MET A 1 -2.31 -18.20 32.45
N LYS A 2 -1.22 -18.14 33.23
CA LYS A 2 -0.06 -17.36 32.86
C LYS A 2 0.63 -17.83 31.58
N LYS A 3 0.49 -19.13 31.26
CA LYS A 3 1.06 -19.69 30.05
C LYS A 3 0.42 -19.16 28.76
N PHE A 4 -0.84 -18.81 28.81
CA PHE A 4 -1.53 -18.25 27.65
C PHE A 4 -0.99 -16.88 27.24
N LEU A 5 -0.65 -16.06 28.23
CA LEU A 5 -0.10 -14.74 27.97
C LEU A 5 1.25 -14.81 27.26
N LEU A 6 2.08 -15.79 27.65
CA LEU A 6 3.38 -15.98 27.02
C LEU A 6 3.27 -16.35 25.56
N VAL A 7 2.27 -17.18 25.21
CA VAL A 7 2.04 -17.58 23.83
C VAL A 7 1.64 -16.38 22.97
N PHE A 8 0.80 -15.52 23.48
CA PHE A 8 0.41 -14.31 22.76
C PHE A 8 1.59 -13.40 22.45
N PHE A 9 2.48 -13.20 23.40
CA PHE A 9 3.67 -12.39 23.20
C PHE A 9 4.57 -12.97 22.11
N THR A 10 4.68 -14.28 22.07
CA THR A 10 5.49 -14.95 21.06
C THR A 10 4.97 -14.70 19.66
N PHE A 11 3.67 -14.77 19.45
CA PHE A 11 3.07 -14.49 18.16
C PHE A 11 3.27 -13.03 17.72
N ALA A 12 3.12 -12.10 18.65
CA ALA A 12 3.33 -10.69 18.33
C ALA A 12 4.74 -10.42 17.84
N ALA A 13 5.74 -11.05 18.45
CA ALA A 13 7.12 -10.89 18.07
C ALA A 13 7.39 -11.43 16.65
N ILE A 14 6.79 -12.55 16.30
CA ILE A 14 6.94 -13.14 14.98
C ILE A 14 6.29 -12.27 13.92
N GLY A 15 5.13 -11.70 14.21
CA GLY A 15 4.40 -10.85 13.27
C GLY A 15 5.14 -9.58 12.86
N CYS A 16 6.04 -9.08 13.71
CA CYS A 16 6.81 -7.88 13.41
C CYS A 16 8.06 -8.13 12.59
N ALA A 17 8.45 -9.39 12.40
CA ALA A 17 9.75 -9.73 11.82
C ALA A 17 9.78 -9.72 10.29
N HIS A 18 8.64 -9.70 9.62
CA HIS A 18 8.58 -9.78 8.16
C HIS A 18 7.76 -8.67 7.55
N ALA A 19 8.46 -7.70 6.95
CA ALA A 19 7.84 -6.72 6.06
C ALA A 19 8.23 -7.11 4.64
N PRO A 20 7.34 -7.68 3.83
CA PRO A 20 7.69 -8.03 2.46
C PRO A 20 7.95 -6.78 1.63
N ASP A 21 8.93 -6.86 0.74
CA ASP A 21 9.18 -5.79 -0.22
C ASP A 21 8.01 -5.72 -1.20
N TYR A 22 7.46 -4.55 -1.37
CA TYR A 22 6.38 -4.32 -2.32
C TYR A 22 6.95 -3.65 -3.56
N PRO A 23 6.84 -4.27 -4.74
CA PRO A 23 7.37 -3.65 -5.95
C PRO A 23 6.57 -2.43 -6.37
N LEU A 24 7.21 -1.56 -7.13
CA LEU A 24 6.53 -0.39 -7.68
C LEU A 24 5.44 -0.85 -8.64
N PRO A 25 4.16 -0.46 -8.43
CA PRO A 25 3.09 -0.86 -9.33
C PRO A 25 3.16 -0.10 -10.65
N ASP A 26 2.79 -0.77 -11.74
CA ASP A 26 2.66 -0.12 -13.03
C ASP A 26 1.40 0.72 -13.07
N LYS A 27 1.46 1.85 -13.76
CA LYS A 27 0.30 2.71 -13.95
C LYS A 27 -0.73 1.98 -14.82
N PRO A 28 -1.95 1.73 -14.31
CA PRO A 28 -2.99 1.10 -15.11
C PRO A 28 -3.52 2.06 -16.18
N ASP A 29 -4.09 1.49 -17.24
CA ASP A 29 -4.74 2.28 -18.28
C ASP A 29 -6.09 2.78 -17.79
N PHE A 30 -6.31 4.09 -17.94
CA PHE A 30 -7.58 4.70 -17.60
C PHE A 30 -8.25 5.19 -18.89
N SER A 31 -9.53 4.90 -19.02
CA SER A 31 -10.32 5.32 -20.19
C SER A 31 -10.89 6.71 -20.04
N THR A 32 -11.01 7.23 -18.82
CA THR A 32 -11.57 8.54 -18.55
C THR A 32 -10.46 9.55 -18.18
N ASP A 33 -10.73 10.83 -18.43
CA ASP A 33 -9.81 11.91 -18.03
C ASP A 33 -9.73 12.03 -16.51
N GLU A 34 -10.86 11.83 -15.82
CA GLU A 34 -10.88 11.85 -14.35
C GLU A 34 -10.00 10.74 -13.80
N GLY A 35 -10.06 9.56 -14.39
CA GLY A 35 -9.23 8.43 -13.98
C GLY A 35 -7.75 8.74 -14.15
N ARG A 36 -7.36 9.33 -15.28
CA ARG A 36 -5.98 9.73 -15.54
C ARG A 36 -5.50 10.78 -14.56
N ASN A 37 -6.34 11.78 -14.28
CA ASN A 37 -6.02 12.82 -13.32
C ASN A 37 -5.85 12.24 -11.92
N CYS A 38 -6.71 11.31 -11.54
CA CYS A 38 -6.61 10.60 -10.26
C CYS A 38 -5.27 9.86 -10.17
N ALA A 39 -4.88 9.16 -11.21
CA ALA A 39 -3.61 8.44 -11.26
C ALA A 39 -2.41 9.38 -11.13
N THR A 40 -2.48 10.54 -11.76
CA THR A 40 -1.42 11.55 -11.66
C THR A 40 -1.27 12.05 -10.22
N LYS A 41 -2.39 12.27 -9.53
CA LYS A 41 -2.36 12.65 -8.12
C LYS A 41 -1.77 11.55 -7.25
N CYS A 42 -2.07 10.29 -7.56
CA CYS A 42 -1.48 9.16 -6.86
C CYS A 42 0.04 9.16 -7.01
N GLN A 43 0.55 9.42 -8.20
CA GLN A 43 1.98 9.49 -8.46
C GLN A 43 2.64 10.64 -7.68
N THR A 44 1.99 11.79 -7.61
CA THR A 44 2.50 12.94 -6.86
C THR A 44 2.61 12.61 -5.38
N ILE A 45 1.58 11.95 -4.82
CA ILE A 45 1.59 11.53 -3.42
C ILE A 45 2.73 10.54 -3.19
N HIS A 46 2.94 9.62 -4.13
CA HIS A 46 4.02 8.65 -4.03
C HIS A 46 5.39 9.33 -4.04
N ASP A 47 5.59 10.32 -4.90
CA ASP A 47 6.86 11.04 -5.00
C ASP A 47 7.18 11.82 -3.73
N GLU A 48 6.16 12.29 -3.02
CA GLU A 48 6.31 13.03 -1.77
C GLU A 48 6.30 12.11 -0.54
N CYS A 49 6.12 10.82 -0.73
CA CYS A 49 6.03 9.86 0.35
C CYS A 49 7.39 9.71 1.05
N LYS A 50 7.39 9.86 2.38
CA LYS A 50 8.60 9.76 3.19
C LYS A 50 8.76 8.43 3.89
N SER A 51 7.80 7.55 3.71
CA SER A 51 7.83 6.21 4.27
C SER A 51 8.78 5.31 3.50
N PRO A 52 9.13 4.12 4.02
CA PRO A 52 9.93 3.17 3.25
C PRO A 52 9.30 2.87 1.88
N ALA A 53 10.15 2.56 0.91
CA ALA A 53 9.70 2.37 -0.48
C ALA A 53 8.58 1.35 -0.61
N SER A 54 8.63 0.27 0.17
CA SER A 54 7.58 -0.76 0.12
C SER A 54 6.21 -0.22 0.52
N GLU A 55 6.16 0.64 1.55
CA GLU A 55 4.91 1.26 1.98
C GLU A 55 4.40 2.26 0.96
N CYS A 56 5.29 3.09 0.43
CA CYS A 56 4.92 4.06 -0.60
C CYS A 56 4.36 3.37 -1.84
N ASN A 57 4.98 2.27 -2.26
CA ASN A 57 4.54 1.50 -3.41
C ASN A 57 3.17 0.85 -3.17
N GLN A 58 2.95 0.33 -1.96
CA GLN A 58 1.67 -0.26 -1.60
C GLN A 58 0.55 0.79 -1.62
N GLU A 59 0.81 1.98 -1.08
CA GLU A 59 -0.15 3.07 -1.09
C GLU A 59 -0.47 3.52 -2.51
N LEU A 60 0.54 3.58 -3.37
CA LEU A 60 0.35 3.93 -4.78
C LEU A 60 -0.57 2.92 -5.48
N ASP A 61 -0.33 1.64 -5.25
CA ASP A 61 -1.16 0.58 -5.83
C ASP A 61 -2.62 0.70 -5.38
N GLN A 62 -2.84 0.92 -4.07
CA GLN A 62 -4.19 1.11 -3.54
C GLN A 62 -4.85 2.35 -4.13
N CYS A 63 -4.08 3.42 -4.31
CA CYS A 63 -4.59 4.65 -4.91
C CYS A 63 -5.05 4.41 -6.35
N TYR A 64 -4.26 3.68 -7.14
CA TYR A 64 -4.65 3.33 -8.50
C TYR A 64 -5.92 2.49 -8.53
N GLN A 65 -6.03 1.51 -7.63
CA GLN A 65 -7.22 0.66 -7.56
C GLN A 65 -8.48 1.48 -7.24
N LEU A 66 -8.37 2.40 -6.29
CA LEU A 66 -9.48 3.28 -5.95
C LEU A 66 -9.88 4.17 -7.13
N CYS A 67 -8.91 4.69 -7.86
CA CYS A 67 -9.18 5.47 -9.06
C CYS A 67 -9.96 4.67 -10.09
N LYS A 68 -9.58 3.40 -10.27
CA LYS A 68 -10.30 2.50 -11.17
C LYS A 68 -11.73 2.25 -10.73
N GLU A 69 -11.93 1.97 -9.44
CA GLU A 69 -13.24 1.64 -8.92
C GLU A 69 -14.20 2.81 -8.93
N LEU A 70 -13.69 4.02 -8.62
CA LEU A 70 -14.56 5.19 -8.45
C LEU A 70 -14.80 5.94 -9.75
N LEU A 71 -13.87 5.91 -10.69
CA LEU A 71 -13.90 6.76 -11.87
C LEU A 71 -13.96 5.98 -13.18
N GLU A 72 -13.93 4.68 -13.13
CA GLU A 72 -14.04 3.79 -14.28
C GLU A 72 -15.23 2.85 -14.11
#